data_48c5fdb98eaafaf940c3091d352e2bac
#
_entry.id   48c5fdb98eaafaf940c3091d352e2bac
#
_cell.length_a   1.000
_cell.length_b   1.000
_cell.length_c   1.000
_cell.angle_alpha   90.00
_cell.angle_beta   90.00
_cell.angle_gamma   90.00
#
_symmetry.space_group_name_H-M   'P 1'
#
loop_
_entity.id
_entity.type
_entity.pdbx_description
1 polymer ?
#
loop_
_entity_poly.entity_id
_entity_poly.type
_entity_poly.pdbx_seq_one_letter_code
_entity_poly.pdbx_strand_id
1 'polypeptide(L)'
;MAVTAAQRQHWQQRLDAEAAAVAERAIAASQLAQVAAERLLERWPDLQGIWLFGSLHDGRFGLTSDVDLAVAGLPADALLSAMALLEPLQDGEIGIDLVRLEDLDPHWQQRIQERAKALRAVS
;
A
#
# COMPACT_ATOMS: atom_id res chain seq x y z
N MET A 1 -23.45 -34.86 4.36
CA MET A 1 -22.87 -35.15 5.69
C MET A 1 -22.93 -33.90 6.52
N ALA A 2 -23.52 -33.99 7.72
CA ALA A 2 -23.66 -32.83 8.59
C ALA A 2 -22.33 -32.49 9.28
N VAL A 3 -21.96 -31.23 9.30
CA VAL A 3 -20.79 -30.73 10.04
C VAL A 3 -21.16 -30.66 11.53
N THR A 4 -20.33 -31.21 12.41
CA THR A 4 -20.57 -31.17 13.84
C THR A 4 -20.41 -29.73 14.40
N ALA A 5 -20.99 -29.47 15.55
CA ALA A 5 -20.84 -28.18 16.24
C ALA A 5 -19.35 -27.87 16.53
N ALA A 6 -18.59 -28.90 16.96
CA ALA A 6 -17.15 -28.76 17.22
C ALA A 6 -16.38 -28.41 15.97
N GLN A 7 -16.71 -29.02 14.82
CA GLN A 7 -16.07 -28.72 13.55
C GLN A 7 -16.38 -27.28 13.10
N ARG A 8 -17.64 -26.85 13.24
CA ARG A 8 -18.02 -25.46 12.90
C ARG A 8 -17.30 -24.44 13.78
N GLN A 9 -17.18 -24.72 15.08
CA GLN A 9 -16.47 -23.85 16.00
C GLN A 9 -14.99 -23.75 15.65
N HIS A 10 -14.37 -24.87 15.29
CA HIS A 10 -12.97 -24.91 14.87
C HIS A 10 -12.73 -24.05 13.62
N TRP A 11 -13.59 -24.21 12.61
CA TRP A 11 -13.52 -23.42 11.37
C TRP A 11 -13.73 -21.94 11.65
N GLN A 12 -14.69 -21.59 12.51
CA GLN A 12 -14.96 -20.21 12.87
C GLN A 12 -13.76 -19.57 13.57
N GLN A 13 -13.11 -20.29 14.47
CA GLN A 13 -11.90 -19.81 15.16
C GLN A 13 -10.76 -19.55 14.16
N ARG A 14 -10.59 -20.41 13.16
CA ARG A 14 -9.57 -20.22 12.12
C ARG A 14 -9.86 -18.99 11.27
N LEU A 15 -11.13 -18.82 10.85
CA LEU A 15 -11.54 -17.66 10.06
C LEU A 15 -11.36 -16.37 10.85
N ASP A 16 -11.70 -16.38 12.14
CA ASP A 16 -11.52 -15.21 13.01
C ASP A 16 -10.03 -14.86 13.18
N ALA A 17 -9.18 -15.87 13.33
CA ALA A 17 -7.74 -15.65 13.45
C ALA A 17 -7.14 -15.09 12.16
N GLU A 18 -7.56 -15.58 11.00
CA GLU A 18 -7.13 -15.06 9.70
C GLU A 18 -7.60 -13.61 9.50
N ALA A 19 -8.84 -13.30 9.85
CA ALA A 19 -9.38 -11.96 9.75
C ALA A 19 -8.63 -10.99 10.66
N ALA A 20 -8.28 -11.40 11.88
CA ALA A 20 -7.49 -10.60 12.80
C ALA A 20 -6.07 -10.35 12.25
N ALA A 21 -5.44 -11.38 11.69
CA ALA A 21 -4.10 -11.26 11.10
C ALA A 21 -4.11 -10.31 9.90
N VAL A 22 -5.13 -10.38 9.04
CA VAL A 22 -5.28 -9.46 7.91
C VAL A 22 -5.48 -8.03 8.40
N ALA A 23 -6.30 -7.82 9.43
CA ALA A 23 -6.55 -6.50 10.00
C ALA A 23 -5.27 -5.89 10.58
N GLU A 24 -4.48 -6.67 11.33
CA GLU A 24 -3.20 -6.24 11.88
C GLU A 24 -2.21 -5.88 10.76
N ARG A 25 -2.15 -6.70 9.72
CA ARG A 25 -1.28 -6.45 8.57
C ARG A 25 -1.70 -5.19 7.83
N ALA A 26 -2.99 -4.94 7.65
CA ALA A 26 -3.50 -3.72 7.01
C ALA A 26 -3.13 -2.46 7.80
N ILE A 27 -3.19 -2.52 9.13
CA ILE A 27 -2.77 -1.41 9.99
C ILE A 27 -1.27 -1.15 9.81
N ALA A 28 -0.46 -2.20 9.88
CA ALA A 28 0.99 -2.08 9.70
C ALA A 28 1.32 -1.54 8.30
N ALA A 29 0.63 -1.99 7.26
CA ALA A 29 0.82 -1.52 5.89
C ALA A 29 0.44 -0.04 5.74
N SER A 30 -0.64 0.40 6.39
CA SER A 30 -1.04 1.80 6.39
C SER A 30 0.00 2.70 7.06
N GLN A 31 0.57 2.25 8.17
CA GLN A 31 1.65 2.95 8.87
C GLN A 31 2.91 2.99 8.00
N LEU A 32 3.25 1.88 7.34
CA LEU A 32 4.38 1.81 6.43
C LEU A 32 4.22 2.79 5.27
N ALA A 33 3.02 2.89 4.70
CA ALA A 33 2.72 3.82 3.62
C ALA A 33 2.95 5.27 4.07
N GLN A 34 2.52 5.63 5.28
CA GLN A 34 2.74 6.98 5.83
C GLN A 34 4.22 7.28 6.03
N VAL A 35 4.97 6.34 6.60
CA VAL A 35 6.42 6.50 6.80
C VAL A 35 7.12 6.63 5.46
N ALA A 36 6.75 5.81 4.48
CA ALA A 36 7.30 5.88 3.12
C ALA A 36 7.06 7.25 2.50
N ALA A 37 5.84 7.78 2.61
CA ALA A 37 5.50 9.10 2.10
C ALA A 37 6.34 10.20 2.77
N GLU A 38 6.52 10.13 4.07
CA GLU A 38 7.36 11.07 4.81
C GLU A 38 8.82 11.03 4.35
N ARG A 39 9.37 9.83 4.17
CA ARG A 39 10.75 9.66 3.69
C ARG A 39 10.93 10.22 2.28
N LEU A 40 9.98 9.96 1.39
CA LEU A 40 10.02 10.48 0.04
C LEU A 40 9.99 12.01 0.02
N LEU A 41 9.12 12.61 0.84
CA LEU A 41 9.01 14.07 0.93
C LEU A 41 10.24 14.74 1.57
N GLU A 42 10.88 14.07 2.51
CA GLU A 42 12.13 14.58 3.10
C GLU A 42 13.24 14.65 2.04
N ARG A 43 13.31 13.65 1.15
CA ARG A 43 14.35 13.59 0.12
C ARG A 43 13.98 14.41 -1.12
N TRP A 44 12.71 14.42 -1.49
CA TRP A 44 12.20 15.17 -2.65
C TRP A 44 11.03 16.04 -2.22
N PRO A 45 11.32 17.21 -1.61
CA PRO A 45 10.25 18.07 -1.08
C PRO A 45 9.37 18.71 -2.15
N ASP A 46 9.80 18.66 -3.40
CA ASP A 46 9.05 19.21 -4.53
C ASP A 46 8.06 18.21 -5.16
N LEU A 47 7.91 17.01 -4.59
CA LEU A 47 6.91 16.07 -5.06
C LEU A 47 5.52 16.70 -5.06
N GLN A 48 4.80 16.51 -6.17
CA GLN A 48 3.48 17.11 -6.36
C GLN A 48 2.36 16.29 -5.72
N GLY A 49 2.58 15.01 -5.53
CA GLY A 49 1.59 14.16 -4.87
C GLY A 49 2.12 12.76 -4.61
N ILE A 50 1.52 12.12 -3.61
CA ILE A 50 1.77 10.71 -3.28
C ILE A 50 0.42 10.09 -2.98
N TRP A 51 0.09 8.98 -3.65
CA TRP A 51 -1.19 8.31 -3.51
C TRP A 51 -0.99 6.84 -3.13
N LEU A 52 -1.82 6.38 -2.20
CA LEU A 52 -1.95 4.97 -1.86
C LEU A 52 -3.10 4.38 -2.70
N PHE A 53 -2.80 3.36 -3.48
CA PHE A 53 -3.78 2.70 -4.32
C PHE A 53 -3.69 1.17 -4.16
N GLY A 54 -4.44 0.43 -4.97
CA GLY A 54 -4.41 -1.02 -4.95
C GLY A 54 -5.19 -1.63 -3.80
N SER A 55 -4.82 -2.85 -3.40
CA SER A 55 -5.60 -3.68 -2.48
C SER A 55 -5.78 -3.06 -1.09
N LEU A 56 -4.77 -2.37 -0.56
CA LEU A 56 -4.88 -1.74 0.76
C LEU A 56 -5.92 -0.62 0.76
N HIS A 57 -5.92 0.22 -0.27
CA HIS A 57 -6.90 1.28 -0.41
C HIS A 57 -8.31 0.72 -0.66
N ASP A 58 -8.40 -0.32 -1.50
CA ASP A 58 -9.68 -0.90 -1.91
C ASP A 58 -10.32 -1.82 -0.86
N GLY A 59 -9.67 -2.03 0.28
CA GLY A 59 -10.17 -2.92 1.31
C GLY A 59 -10.02 -4.40 1.01
N ARG A 60 -9.20 -4.75 0.02
CA ARG A 60 -8.94 -6.15 -0.39
C ARG A 60 -7.56 -6.64 0.07
N PHE A 61 -6.95 -5.94 1.01
CA PHE A 61 -5.63 -6.28 1.52
C PHE A 61 -5.66 -7.66 2.18
N GLY A 62 -4.70 -8.50 1.83
CA GLY A 62 -4.58 -9.86 2.33
C GLY A 62 -3.21 -10.15 2.91
N LEU A 63 -2.98 -11.42 3.25
CA LEU A 63 -1.75 -11.85 3.91
C LEU A 63 -0.51 -11.72 3.01
N THR A 64 -0.69 -11.64 1.70
CA THR A 64 0.41 -11.53 0.73
C THR A 64 0.42 -10.20 -0.03
N SER A 65 -0.49 -9.29 0.30
CA SER A 65 -0.57 -7.99 -0.39
C SER A 65 0.54 -7.06 0.05
N ASP A 66 0.96 -6.19 -0.87
CA ASP A 66 1.97 -5.16 -0.65
C ASP A 66 1.34 -3.76 -0.70
N VAL A 67 2.11 -2.76 -0.32
CA VAL A 67 1.72 -1.35 -0.39
C VAL A 67 2.02 -0.83 -1.80
N ASP A 68 1.01 -0.27 -2.46
CA ASP A 68 1.15 0.33 -3.79
C ASP A 68 1.10 1.84 -3.68
N LEU A 69 2.19 2.51 -4.06
CA LEU A 69 2.30 3.97 -4.03
C LEU A 69 2.55 4.53 -5.43
N ALA A 70 1.87 5.61 -5.76
CA ALA A 70 2.12 6.39 -6.96
C ALA A 70 2.61 7.77 -6.54
N VAL A 71 3.64 8.28 -7.22
CA VAL A 71 4.21 9.60 -6.96
C VAL A 71 4.16 10.45 -8.21
N ALA A 72 3.86 11.73 -8.04
CA ALA A 72 3.91 12.73 -9.11
C ALA A 72 4.99 13.76 -8.81
N GLY A 73 5.72 14.15 -9.85
CA GLY A 73 6.79 15.14 -9.72
C GLY A 73 8.15 14.57 -9.38
N LEU A 74 8.29 13.23 -9.34
CA LEU A 74 9.58 12.59 -9.17
C LEU A 74 10.27 12.49 -10.53
N PRO A 75 11.51 12.97 -10.67
CA PRO A 75 12.26 12.80 -11.94
C PRO A 75 12.40 11.33 -12.32
N ALA A 76 12.34 11.04 -13.62
CA ALA A 76 12.42 9.66 -14.11
C ALA A 76 13.71 8.96 -13.67
N ASP A 77 14.82 9.68 -13.65
CA ASP A 77 16.12 9.14 -13.23
C ASP A 77 16.26 8.99 -11.72
N ALA A 78 15.29 9.46 -10.94
CA ALA A 78 15.29 9.34 -9.48
C ALA A 78 14.48 8.13 -8.97
N LEU A 79 13.77 7.41 -9.84
CA LEU A 79 12.89 6.32 -9.42
C LEU A 79 13.64 5.22 -8.68
N LEU A 80 14.79 4.78 -9.21
CA LEU A 80 15.60 3.75 -8.55
C LEU A 80 16.14 4.22 -7.20
N SER A 81 16.53 5.49 -7.09
CA SER A 81 16.96 6.08 -5.83
C SER A 81 15.83 6.12 -4.81
N ALA A 82 14.62 6.42 -5.27
CA ALA A 82 13.44 6.41 -4.42
C ALA A 82 13.11 5.00 -3.91
N MET A 83 13.17 4.00 -4.78
CA MET A 83 12.99 2.61 -4.39
C MET A 83 14.05 2.19 -3.38
N ALA A 84 15.32 2.57 -3.59
CA ALA A 84 16.42 2.26 -2.67
C ALA A 84 16.21 2.94 -1.31
N LEU A 85 15.66 4.15 -1.29
CA LEU A 85 15.34 4.85 -0.06
C LEU A 85 14.30 4.10 0.78
N LEU A 86 13.34 3.47 0.13
CA LEU A 86 12.25 2.75 0.79
C LEU A 86 12.62 1.32 1.18
N GLU A 87 13.70 0.77 0.64
CA GLU A 87 14.13 -0.61 0.90
C GLU A 87 14.29 -0.92 2.39
N PRO A 88 14.97 -0.08 3.19
CA PRO A 88 15.14 -0.37 4.63
C PRO A 88 13.83 -0.35 5.43
N LEU A 89 12.77 0.23 4.90
CA LEU A 89 11.46 0.27 5.56
C LEU A 89 10.71 -1.05 5.41
N GLN A 90 11.11 -1.87 4.45
CA GLN A 90 10.48 -3.16 4.17
C GLN A 90 11.18 -4.21 5.03
N ASP A 91 10.44 -4.76 5.97
CA ASP A 91 10.99 -5.73 6.94
C ASP A 91 10.92 -7.19 6.45
N GLY A 92 10.66 -7.37 5.17
CA GLY A 92 10.54 -8.68 4.54
C GLY A 92 9.13 -9.25 4.53
N GLU A 93 8.20 -8.66 5.27
CA GLU A 93 6.82 -9.11 5.32
C GLU A 93 5.89 -8.30 4.41
N ILE A 94 6.09 -6.99 4.36
CA ILE A 94 5.28 -6.09 3.53
C ILE A 94 6.20 -5.33 2.61
N GLY A 95 6.03 -5.53 1.31
CA GLY A 95 6.77 -4.80 0.29
C GLY A 95 6.11 -3.48 -0.06
N ILE A 96 6.87 -2.60 -0.72
CA ILE A 96 6.37 -1.34 -1.25
C ILE A 96 6.65 -1.32 -2.75
N ASP A 97 5.59 -1.22 -3.55
CA ASP A 97 5.68 -1.00 -4.99
C ASP A 97 5.52 0.49 -5.26
N LEU A 98 6.52 1.09 -5.87
CA LEU A 98 6.51 2.52 -6.18
C LEU A 98 6.49 2.73 -7.69
N VAL A 99 5.52 3.52 -8.16
CA VAL A 99 5.43 3.90 -9.55
C VAL A 99 5.38 5.42 -9.68
N ARG A 100 5.89 5.95 -10.78
CA ARG A 100 5.69 7.36 -11.12
C ARG A 100 4.33 7.50 -11.81
N LEU A 101 3.52 8.45 -11.35
CA LEU A 101 2.22 8.70 -11.97
C LEU A 101 2.37 9.01 -13.46
N GLU A 102 3.41 9.75 -13.83
CA GLU A 102 3.69 10.15 -15.20
C GLU A 102 4.01 8.98 -16.14
N ASP A 103 4.43 7.83 -15.58
CA ASP A 103 4.72 6.63 -16.36
C ASP A 103 3.49 5.79 -16.69
N LEU A 104 2.36 6.10 -16.05
CA LEU A 104 1.10 5.41 -16.29
C LEU A 104 0.36 6.05 -17.45
N ASP A 105 -0.53 5.29 -18.10
CA ASP A 105 -1.37 5.88 -19.13
C ASP A 105 -2.35 6.91 -18.53
N PRO A 106 -2.88 7.84 -19.34
CA PRO A 106 -3.74 8.90 -18.82
C PRO A 106 -4.99 8.42 -18.09
N HIS A 107 -5.54 7.28 -18.49
CA HIS A 107 -6.71 6.69 -17.82
C HIS A 107 -6.38 6.29 -16.38
N TRP A 108 -5.24 5.64 -16.17
CA TRP A 108 -4.79 5.23 -14.84
C TRP A 108 -4.38 6.43 -13.99
N GLN A 109 -3.73 7.43 -14.59
CA GLN A 109 -3.39 8.67 -13.89
C GLN A 109 -4.63 9.33 -13.31
N GLN A 110 -5.68 9.48 -14.14
CA GLN A 110 -6.94 10.07 -13.72
C GLN A 110 -7.60 9.25 -12.62
N ARG A 111 -7.63 7.93 -12.78
CA ARG A 111 -8.25 7.04 -11.82
C ARG A 111 -7.59 7.12 -10.45
N ILE A 112 -6.25 7.15 -10.42
CA ILE A 112 -5.51 7.27 -9.17
C ILE A 112 -5.77 8.62 -8.52
N GLN A 113 -5.72 9.70 -9.28
CA GLN A 113 -5.94 11.05 -8.75
C GLN A 113 -7.36 11.24 -8.20
N GLU A 114 -8.35 10.59 -8.80
CA GLU A 114 -9.74 10.71 -8.38
C GLU A 114 -10.14 9.74 -7.25
N ARG A 115 -9.56 8.54 -7.21
CA ARG A 115 -10.06 7.46 -6.37
C ARG A 115 -9.09 6.96 -5.31
N ALA A 116 -7.79 7.14 -5.50
CA ALA A 116 -6.80 6.68 -4.54
C ALA A 116 -6.74 7.62 -3.33
N LYS A 117 -6.18 7.12 -2.22
CA LYS A 117 -5.99 7.92 -1.03
C LYS A 117 -4.76 8.81 -1.19
N ALA A 118 -4.94 10.11 -1.20
CA ALA A 118 -3.83 11.05 -1.23
C ALA A 118 -3.15 11.09 0.13
N LEU A 119 -1.88 10.69 0.17
CA LEU A 119 -1.04 10.82 1.36
C LEU A 119 -0.39 12.20 1.38
N ARG A 120 -0.14 12.74 0.20
CA ARG A 120 0.30 14.11 0.00
C ARG A 120 -0.28 14.59 -1.34
N ALA A 121 -1.00 15.70 -1.32
CA ALA A 121 -1.45 16.36 -2.53
C ALA A 121 -1.09 17.83 -2.42
N VAL A 122 -0.48 18.37 -3.48
CA VAL A 122 -0.22 19.80 -3.58
C VAL A 122 -1.38 20.41 -4.33
N SER A 123 -2.06 21.30 -3.67
CA SER A 123 -3.15 22.05 -4.29
C SER A 123 -2.61 23.13 -5.22
#